data_9eef037a64e9b9411af5c71541eb2d6a
#
_entry.id   9eef037a64e9b9411af5c71541eb2d6a
#
_cell.length_a   1.000
_cell.length_b   1.000
_cell.length_c   1.000
_cell.angle_alpha   90.00
_cell.angle_beta   90.00
_cell.angle_gamma   90.00
#
_symmetry.space_group_name_H-M   'P 1'
#
loop_
_entity.id
_entity.type
_entity.pdbx_description
1 polymer ?
#
loop_
_entity_poly.entity_id
_entity_poly.type
_entity_poly.pdbx_seq_one_letter_code
_entity_poly.pdbx_strand_id
1 'polypeptide(L)'
;MSFAYNNMINVIGDIMAQYKIAVDAGHGGSDYGATYNGRAEKDDNLKLALAVGDILEKNGIDVVYTRTTDEYETPFKKATDANDAKADYFVSIHRNSSPTPNQYTGVETLVYNNSGIKSQMAANINSELEKAGFKNLGITERPNLV
;
A
#
# COMPACT_ATOMS: atom_id res chain seq x y z
N MET A 1 -12.22 20.66 34.96
CA MET A 1 -12.41 19.46 34.09
C MET A 1 -11.91 19.62 32.63
N SER A 2 -11.82 20.85 32.09
CA SER A 2 -11.39 21.10 30.70
C SER A 2 -9.91 20.80 30.42
N PHE A 3 -9.00 21.08 31.36
CA PHE A 3 -7.54 20.95 31.14
C PHE A 3 -7.03 19.49 31.04
N ALA A 4 -7.60 18.58 31.83
CA ALA A 4 -7.26 17.18 31.84
C ALA A 4 -7.77 16.45 30.57
N TYR A 5 -8.94 16.86 30.06
CA TYR A 5 -9.54 16.30 28.86
C TYR A 5 -8.75 16.68 27.59
N ASN A 6 -8.34 17.96 27.48
CA ASN A 6 -7.52 18.41 26.36
C ASN A 6 -6.11 17.79 26.34
N ASN A 7 -5.50 17.60 27.52
CA ASN A 7 -4.21 16.90 27.62
C ASN A 7 -4.34 15.41 27.25
N MET A 8 -5.45 14.77 27.61
CA MET A 8 -5.70 13.37 27.25
C MET A 8 -5.93 13.20 25.75
N ILE A 9 -6.64 14.14 25.10
CA ILE A 9 -6.83 14.14 23.64
C ILE A 9 -5.50 14.37 22.92
N ASN A 10 -4.65 15.29 23.39
CA ASN A 10 -3.34 15.54 22.81
C ASN A 10 -2.41 14.33 22.97
N VAL A 11 -2.38 13.69 24.14
CA VAL A 11 -1.59 12.47 24.37
C VAL A 11 -2.11 11.30 23.52
N ILE A 12 -3.42 11.15 23.34
CA ILE A 12 -4.00 10.14 22.44
C ILE A 12 -3.68 10.50 20.97
N GLY A 13 -3.74 11.76 20.57
CA GLY A 13 -3.34 12.22 19.24
C GLY A 13 -1.86 11.95 18.96
N ASP A 14 -0.97 12.23 19.91
CA ASP A 14 0.47 11.96 19.79
C ASP A 14 0.80 10.45 19.75
N ILE A 15 -0.02 9.61 20.41
CA ILE A 15 0.14 8.15 20.38
C ILE A 15 -0.41 7.57 19.06
N MET A 16 -1.45 8.16 18.48
CA MET A 16 -2.07 7.67 17.23
C MET A 16 -1.31 8.14 15.98
N ALA A 17 -0.51 9.21 16.06
CA ALA A 17 0.39 9.66 14.97
C ALA A 17 1.73 8.91 14.96
N GLN A 18 1.79 7.68 15.48
CA GLN A 18 3.05 6.98 15.68
C GLN A 18 3.66 6.40 14.40
N TYR A 19 2.89 6.20 13.36
CA TYR A 19 3.37 5.60 12.12
C TYR A 19 2.99 6.42 10.90
N LYS A 20 3.94 6.49 9.96
CA LYS A 20 3.76 7.07 8.64
C LYS A 20 3.86 5.98 7.59
N ILE A 21 2.86 5.86 6.74
CA ILE A 21 2.80 4.86 5.68
C ILE A 21 2.87 5.55 4.31
N ALA A 22 3.84 5.18 3.50
CA ALA A 22 3.80 5.52 2.08
C ALA A 22 2.92 4.52 1.34
N VAL A 23 1.86 5.02 0.72
CA VAL A 23 0.95 4.23 -0.12
C VAL A 23 1.29 4.49 -1.58
N ASP A 24 1.77 3.47 -2.26
CA ASP A 24 2.16 3.54 -3.66
C ASP A 24 1.08 2.95 -4.56
N ALA A 25 0.63 3.75 -5.51
CA ALA A 25 -0.13 3.29 -6.66
C ALA A 25 0.83 2.89 -7.77
N GLY A 26 1.03 1.59 -7.99
CA GLY A 26 1.90 1.08 -9.03
C GLY A 26 1.56 1.62 -10.42
N HIS A 27 2.59 1.78 -11.27
CA HIS A 27 2.47 2.37 -12.62
C HIS A 27 2.01 3.84 -12.61
N GLY A 28 1.58 4.37 -13.76
CA GLY A 28 1.08 5.74 -13.92
C GLY A 28 1.50 6.39 -15.23
N GLY A 29 0.77 7.39 -15.69
CA GLY A 29 1.06 8.15 -16.90
C GLY A 29 1.22 7.25 -18.12
N SER A 30 2.41 7.25 -18.72
CA SER A 30 2.75 6.43 -19.90
C SER A 30 2.94 4.93 -19.60
N ASP A 31 3.11 4.54 -18.34
CA ASP A 31 3.19 3.15 -17.90
C ASP A 31 1.79 2.65 -17.47
N TYR A 32 1.17 1.87 -18.34
CA TYR A 32 -0.20 1.35 -18.11
C TYR A 32 -0.25 0.16 -17.16
N GLY A 33 0.91 -0.52 -16.91
CA GLY A 33 0.92 -1.83 -16.26
C GLY A 33 0.17 -2.88 -17.08
N ALA A 34 -0.41 -3.87 -16.43
CA ALA A 34 -1.23 -4.89 -17.06
C ALA A 34 -2.52 -4.30 -17.64
N THR A 35 -2.83 -4.64 -18.90
CA THR A 35 -4.05 -4.17 -19.57
C THR A 35 -4.92 -5.32 -20.01
N TYR A 36 -6.23 -5.22 -19.84
CA TYR A 36 -7.20 -6.22 -20.28
C TYR A 36 -8.59 -5.60 -20.47
N ASN A 37 -9.23 -5.83 -21.61
CA ASN A 37 -10.58 -5.33 -21.92
C ASN A 37 -10.78 -3.83 -21.61
N GLY A 38 -9.85 -2.99 -22.00
CA GLY A 38 -9.93 -1.55 -21.79
C GLY A 38 -9.65 -1.08 -20.37
N ARG A 39 -9.32 -1.96 -19.43
CA ARG A 39 -8.85 -1.62 -18.08
C ARG A 39 -7.33 -1.57 -18.06
N ALA A 40 -6.78 -0.55 -17.42
CA ALA A 40 -5.35 -0.44 -17.15
C ALA A 40 -5.07 -0.63 -15.64
N GLU A 41 -4.00 -1.30 -15.33
CA GLU A 41 -3.57 -1.54 -13.95
C GLU A 41 -3.35 -0.23 -13.20
N LYS A 42 -2.71 0.75 -13.83
CA LYS A 42 -2.45 2.06 -13.24
C LYS A 42 -3.69 2.76 -12.69
N ASP A 43 -4.84 2.63 -13.37
CA ASP A 43 -6.09 3.29 -12.98
C ASP A 43 -6.73 2.60 -11.79
N ASP A 44 -6.68 1.26 -11.77
CA ASP A 44 -7.20 0.48 -10.65
C ASP A 44 -6.33 0.67 -9.40
N ASN A 45 -5.01 0.66 -9.56
CA ASN A 45 -4.05 0.87 -8.47
C ASN A 45 -4.22 2.27 -7.85
N LEU A 46 -4.40 3.31 -8.67
CA LEU A 46 -4.64 4.67 -8.18
C LEU A 46 -5.91 4.75 -7.33
N LYS A 47 -7.02 4.22 -7.84
CA LYS A 47 -8.29 4.21 -7.11
C LYS A 47 -8.18 3.49 -5.77
N LEU A 48 -7.50 2.34 -5.77
CA LEU A 48 -7.34 1.53 -4.55
C LEU A 48 -6.39 2.21 -3.56
N ALA A 49 -5.26 2.76 -4.03
CA ALA A 49 -4.31 3.46 -3.18
C ALA A 49 -4.95 4.66 -2.47
N LEU A 50 -5.72 5.48 -3.19
CA LEU A 50 -6.42 6.62 -2.61
C LEU A 50 -7.47 6.17 -1.57
N ALA A 51 -8.21 5.10 -1.85
CA ALA A 51 -9.19 4.57 -0.91
C ALA A 51 -8.54 3.97 0.35
N VAL A 52 -7.43 3.26 0.20
CA VAL A 52 -6.65 2.72 1.33
C VAL A 52 -6.08 3.86 2.18
N GLY A 53 -5.46 4.87 1.55
CA GLY A 53 -4.91 6.00 2.27
C GLY A 53 -5.98 6.79 3.03
N ASP A 54 -7.12 7.08 2.41
CA ASP A 54 -8.26 7.74 3.09
C ASP A 54 -8.73 6.97 4.35
N ILE A 55 -8.76 5.63 4.29
CA ILE A 55 -9.09 4.80 5.44
C ILE A 55 -8.00 4.89 6.51
N LEU A 56 -6.72 4.85 6.13
CA LEU A 56 -5.60 4.97 7.06
C LEU A 56 -5.62 6.33 7.78
N GLU A 57 -5.80 7.43 7.03
CA GLU A 57 -5.88 8.80 7.58
C GLU A 57 -7.06 8.95 8.55
N LYS A 58 -8.24 8.41 8.20
CA LYS A 58 -9.41 8.39 9.09
C LYS A 58 -9.19 7.60 10.39
N ASN A 59 -8.22 6.70 10.40
CA ASN A 59 -7.81 5.94 11.58
C ASN A 59 -6.57 6.51 12.27
N GLY A 60 -6.16 7.75 11.94
CA GLY A 60 -5.09 8.48 12.62
C GLY A 60 -3.68 8.06 12.20
N ILE A 61 -3.53 7.39 11.05
CA ILE A 61 -2.23 7.04 10.48
C ILE A 61 -1.82 8.13 9.50
N ASP A 62 -0.59 8.59 9.59
CA ASP A 62 -0.01 9.57 8.67
C ASP A 62 0.27 8.90 7.31
N VAL A 63 -0.22 9.48 6.21
CA VAL A 63 -0.11 8.88 4.87
C VAL A 63 0.64 9.78 3.92
N VAL A 64 1.54 9.19 3.16
CA VAL A 64 2.23 9.80 2.02
C VAL A 64 1.85 9.01 0.77
N TYR A 65 1.32 9.67 -0.24
CA TYR A 65 1.03 9.02 -1.52
C TYR A 65 2.20 9.24 -2.48
N THR A 66 2.61 8.20 -3.20
CA THR A 66 3.61 8.34 -4.27
C THR A 66 3.05 9.11 -5.45
N ARG A 67 1.75 8.97 -5.71
CA ARG A 67 1.00 9.79 -6.66
C ARG A 67 -0.48 9.85 -6.28
N THR A 68 -1.13 10.95 -6.63
CA THR A 68 -2.58 11.16 -6.46
C THR A 68 -3.30 11.39 -7.79
N THR A 69 -2.55 11.46 -8.87
CA THR A 69 -3.02 11.66 -10.25
C THR A 69 -2.42 10.63 -11.20
N ASP A 70 -2.81 10.65 -12.49
CA ASP A 70 -2.25 9.76 -13.50
C ASP A 70 -0.90 10.28 -14.02
N GLU A 71 0.13 10.20 -13.18
CA GLU A 71 1.49 10.61 -13.47
C GLU A 71 2.44 9.41 -13.42
N TYR A 72 3.48 9.45 -14.26
CA TYR A 72 4.52 8.45 -14.25
C TYR A 72 5.66 8.86 -13.32
N GLU A 73 6.00 7.98 -12.41
CA GLU A 73 7.22 8.06 -11.62
C GLU A 73 7.96 6.72 -11.62
N THR A 74 9.28 6.80 -11.66
CA THR A 74 10.09 5.57 -11.60
C THR A 74 9.98 4.92 -10.22
N PRO A 75 10.10 3.58 -10.10
CA PRO A 75 10.12 2.90 -8.81
C PRO A 75 11.16 3.47 -7.84
N PHE A 76 12.35 3.82 -8.37
CA PHE A 76 13.40 4.45 -7.57
C PHE A 76 12.98 5.81 -6.99
N LYS A 77 12.31 6.66 -7.80
CA LYS A 77 11.82 7.95 -7.31
C LYS A 77 10.77 7.76 -6.21
N LYS A 78 9.82 6.87 -6.41
CA LYS A 78 8.78 6.56 -5.43
C LYS A 78 9.38 6.09 -4.09
N ALA A 79 10.39 5.22 -4.14
CA ALA A 79 11.11 4.76 -2.94
C ALA A 79 11.89 5.92 -2.27
N THR A 80 12.52 6.80 -3.08
CA THR A 80 13.25 7.98 -2.57
C THR A 80 12.29 8.94 -1.89
N ASP A 81 11.15 9.28 -2.51
CA ASP A 81 10.16 10.19 -1.94
C ASP A 81 9.59 9.66 -0.61
N ALA A 82 9.35 8.34 -0.51
CA ALA A 82 8.91 7.72 0.73
C ALA A 82 9.99 7.81 1.83
N ASN A 83 11.25 7.60 1.48
CA ASN A 83 12.38 7.75 2.42
C ASN A 83 12.56 9.20 2.87
N ASP A 84 12.49 10.17 1.96
CA ASP A 84 12.59 11.60 2.24
C ASP A 84 11.45 12.08 3.15
N ALA A 85 10.25 11.53 2.94
CA ALA A 85 9.09 11.75 3.81
C ALA A 85 9.20 11.04 5.17
N LYS A 86 10.24 10.22 5.37
CA LYS A 86 10.45 9.40 6.59
C LYS A 86 9.27 8.46 6.87
N ALA A 87 8.78 7.80 5.84
CA ALA A 87 7.76 6.77 6.01
C ALA A 87 8.34 5.56 6.74
N ASP A 88 7.61 5.04 7.73
CA ASP A 88 7.98 3.84 8.48
C ASP A 88 7.75 2.58 7.67
N TYR A 89 6.73 2.61 6.81
CA TYR A 89 6.35 1.51 5.93
C TYR A 89 6.02 2.01 4.53
N PHE A 90 6.34 1.17 3.54
CA PHE A 90 5.99 1.39 2.14
C PHE A 90 5.08 0.25 1.67
N VAL A 91 3.88 0.59 1.21
CA VAL A 91 2.89 -0.38 0.71
C VAL A 91 2.58 -0.05 -0.74
N SER A 92 3.03 -0.90 -1.64
CA SER A 92 2.80 -0.75 -3.08
C SER A 92 1.68 -1.66 -3.55
N ILE A 93 0.79 -1.12 -4.35
CA ILE A 93 -0.40 -1.80 -4.87
C ILE A 93 -0.22 -2.05 -6.36
N HIS A 94 -0.34 -3.33 -6.72
CA HIS A 94 -0.18 -3.82 -8.07
C HIS A 94 -1.20 -4.89 -8.42
N ARG A 95 -1.34 -5.18 -9.71
CA ARG A 95 -2.02 -6.38 -10.22
C ARG A 95 -1.00 -7.23 -10.97
N ASN A 96 -1.03 -8.54 -10.72
CA ASN A 96 -0.29 -9.49 -11.56
C ASN A 96 -1.00 -9.69 -12.90
N SER A 97 -0.22 -10.03 -13.92
CA SER A 97 -0.72 -10.45 -15.22
C SER A 97 -0.31 -11.89 -15.55
N SER A 98 -1.06 -12.52 -16.45
CA SER A 98 -0.71 -13.80 -17.01
C SER A 98 -0.91 -13.79 -18.52
N PRO A 99 -0.17 -14.63 -19.29
CA PRO A 99 -0.35 -14.73 -20.74
C PRO A 99 -1.75 -15.17 -21.15
N THR A 100 -2.41 -15.96 -20.29
CA THR A 100 -3.76 -16.49 -20.54
C THR A 100 -4.73 -15.85 -19.55
N PRO A 101 -5.88 -15.29 -20.02
CA PRO A 101 -6.90 -14.75 -19.14
C PRO A 101 -7.36 -15.76 -18.10
N ASN A 102 -7.58 -15.28 -16.85
CA ASN A 102 -8.06 -16.09 -15.71
C ASN A 102 -7.17 -17.29 -15.32
N GLN A 103 -5.92 -17.32 -15.75
CA GLN A 103 -4.99 -18.39 -15.41
C GLN A 103 -4.64 -18.39 -13.91
N TYR A 104 -4.47 -17.22 -13.33
CA TYR A 104 -4.16 -17.03 -11.91
C TYR A 104 -5.19 -16.13 -11.26
N THR A 105 -5.62 -16.50 -10.04
CA THR A 105 -6.52 -15.70 -9.22
C THR A 105 -6.04 -15.74 -7.78
N GLY A 106 -6.21 -14.63 -7.07
CA GLY A 106 -5.87 -14.53 -5.66
C GLY A 106 -5.03 -13.30 -5.34
N VAL A 107 -4.55 -13.25 -4.11
CA VAL A 107 -3.71 -12.17 -3.58
C VAL A 107 -2.40 -12.73 -3.07
N GLU A 108 -1.33 -12.01 -3.34
CA GLU A 108 0.03 -12.34 -2.94
C GLU A 108 0.67 -11.07 -2.37
N THR A 109 1.41 -11.19 -1.28
CA THR A 109 2.24 -10.08 -0.79
C THR A 109 3.71 -10.39 -1.02
N LEU A 110 4.41 -9.44 -1.64
CA LEU A 110 5.84 -9.51 -1.87
C LEU A 110 6.57 -8.74 -0.76
N VAL A 111 7.62 -9.31 -0.21
CA VAL A 111 8.46 -8.69 0.81
C VAL A 111 9.94 -8.88 0.47
N TYR A 112 10.79 -7.92 0.88
CA TYR A 112 12.23 -8.03 0.67
C TYR A 112 12.79 -9.32 1.28
N ASN A 113 12.43 -9.60 2.54
CA ASN A 113 12.67 -10.87 3.21
C ASN A 113 11.49 -11.19 4.14
N ASN A 114 11.20 -12.46 4.35
CA ASN A 114 10.06 -12.89 5.16
C ASN A 114 10.43 -12.94 6.65
N SER A 115 10.62 -11.76 7.27
CA SER A 115 10.96 -11.64 8.68
C SER A 115 10.45 -10.34 9.30
N GLY A 116 10.27 -10.35 10.62
CA GLY A 116 9.90 -9.18 11.42
C GLY A 116 8.50 -8.65 11.15
N ILE A 117 8.31 -7.35 11.44
CA ILE A 117 7.00 -6.69 11.38
C ILE A 117 6.40 -6.68 9.96
N LYS A 118 7.22 -6.52 8.92
CA LYS A 118 6.72 -6.53 7.53
C LYS A 118 6.08 -7.85 7.14
N SER A 119 6.59 -8.98 7.64
CA SER A 119 5.98 -10.30 7.41
C SER A 119 4.66 -10.45 8.14
N GLN A 120 4.56 -9.91 9.36
CA GLN A 120 3.30 -9.87 10.09
C GLN A 120 2.27 -9.01 9.38
N MET A 121 2.65 -7.82 8.89
CA MET A 121 1.79 -6.97 8.09
C MET A 121 1.31 -7.68 6.82
N ALA A 122 2.23 -8.31 6.08
CA ALA A 122 1.90 -9.08 4.87
C ALA A 122 0.92 -10.22 5.17
N ALA A 123 1.14 -10.98 6.24
CA ALA A 123 0.25 -12.05 6.67
C ALA A 123 -1.15 -11.53 7.04
N ASN A 124 -1.21 -10.42 7.78
CA ASN A 124 -2.47 -9.80 8.17
C ASN A 124 -3.24 -9.28 6.95
N ILE A 125 -2.58 -8.59 6.02
CA ILE A 125 -3.19 -8.10 4.77
C ILE A 125 -3.75 -9.27 3.98
N ASN A 126 -2.96 -10.33 3.75
CA ASN A 126 -3.44 -11.52 3.04
C ASN A 126 -4.63 -12.18 3.73
N SER A 127 -4.61 -12.28 5.06
CA SER A 127 -5.71 -12.85 5.85
C SER A 127 -7.00 -12.05 5.73
N GLU A 128 -6.92 -10.71 5.76
CA GLU A 128 -8.11 -9.87 5.59
C GLU A 128 -8.66 -9.94 4.15
N LEU A 129 -7.78 -10.00 3.15
CA LEU A 129 -8.19 -10.19 1.76
C LEU A 129 -8.82 -11.59 1.53
N GLU A 130 -8.33 -12.62 2.23
CA GLU A 130 -8.93 -13.95 2.20
C GLU A 130 -10.34 -13.95 2.80
N LYS A 131 -10.56 -13.25 3.92
CA LYS A 131 -11.89 -13.04 4.49
C LYS A 131 -12.83 -12.29 3.55
N ALA A 132 -12.28 -11.41 2.71
CA ALA A 132 -13.03 -10.71 1.66
C ALA A 132 -13.33 -11.60 0.43
N GLY A 133 -12.88 -12.85 0.42
CA GLY A 133 -13.19 -13.85 -0.61
C GLY A 133 -12.08 -14.07 -1.65
N PHE A 134 -10.90 -13.50 -1.46
CA PHE A 134 -9.77 -13.76 -2.35
C PHE A 134 -9.02 -15.04 -1.93
N LYS A 135 -8.51 -15.78 -2.91
CA LYS A 135 -7.59 -16.89 -2.63
C LYS A 135 -6.26 -16.33 -2.12
N ASN A 136 -5.83 -16.75 -0.95
CA ASN A 136 -4.53 -16.40 -0.40
C ASN A 136 -3.43 -17.24 -1.06
N LEU A 137 -2.51 -16.60 -1.76
CA LEU A 137 -1.37 -17.23 -2.43
C LEU A 137 -0.09 -17.18 -1.59
N GLY A 138 -0.15 -16.52 -0.41
CA GLY A 138 0.95 -16.47 0.54
C GLY A 138 1.83 -15.22 0.39
N ILE A 139 3.02 -15.32 0.98
CA ILE A 139 4.04 -14.27 1.00
C ILE A 139 5.26 -14.79 0.23
N THR A 140 5.75 -14.00 -0.70
CA THR A 140 6.92 -14.33 -1.52
C THR A 140 8.06 -13.35 -1.22
N GLU A 141 9.26 -13.90 -1.01
CA GLU A 141 10.47 -13.08 -0.88
C GLU A 141 10.94 -12.58 -2.24
N ARG A 142 11.22 -11.28 -2.31
CA ARG A 142 11.74 -10.58 -3.50
C ARG A 142 12.85 -9.61 -3.09
N PRO A 143 14.09 -10.08 -2.92
CA PRO A 143 15.20 -9.23 -2.45
C PRO A 143 15.64 -8.15 -3.45
N ASN A 144 15.11 -8.18 -4.68
CA ASN A 144 15.38 -7.19 -5.72
C ASN A 144 14.21 -6.21 -5.93
N LEU A 145 13.23 -6.15 -5.01
CA LEU A 145 12.25 -5.07 -5.01
C LEU A 145 12.96 -3.76 -4.66
N VAL A 146 12.68 -2.73 -5.44
CA VAL A 146 13.18 -1.37 -5.20
C VAL A 146 12.40 -0.74 -4.06
#